data_f112197061d3e2a0cf7efb4810e95294
#
_entry.id   f112197061d3e2a0cf7efb4810e95294
#
_cell.length_a   1.000
_cell.length_b   1.000
_cell.length_c   1.000
_cell.angle_alpha   90.00
_cell.angle_beta   90.00
_cell.angle_gamma   90.00
#
_symmetry.space_group_name_H-M   'P 1'
#
loop_
_entity.id
_entity.type
_entity.pdbx_description
1 polymer ?
#
loop_
_entity_poly.entity_id
_entity_poly.type
_entity_poly.pdbx_seq_one_letter_code
_entity_poly.pdbx_strand_id
1 'polypeptide(L)'
;SNLVKSNTPPMESIICPICLDDLGSSYATLPICQHRFHTDCITKWLQSSGKQTCPTCGYLYGINKGPQPSHGQMTINYISTPLPGFPLEQCTPNEAPTFEITYTIPSGFQGPLNPYPGQPYTGTVRKAYLPNNPEGKYVLQLLRRAFEDQHVFTIGKSTTTGADNVVTWNDIHHKTNISGGSENFGYPDPTYLLRVRQELADKGYT
;
A
#
# COMPACT_ATOMS: atom_id res chain seq x y z
N SER A 1 -57.18 30.34 -29.77
CA SER A 1 -56.53 29.12 -29.30
C SER A 1 -55.03 29.40 -29.18
N ASN A 2 -54.55 29.83 -28.05
CA ASN A 2 -53.13 30.05 -27.79
C ASN A 2 -52.54 28.77 -27.19
N LEU A 3 -51.89 27.97 -28.01
CA LEU A 3 -51.01 26.88 -27.56
C LEU A 3 -49.71 27.50 -27.09
N VAL A 4 -49.52 27.62 -25.76
CA VAL A 4 -48.23 27.92 -25.15
C VAL A 4 -47.40 26.65 -25.27
N LYS A 5 -46.43 26.63 -26.19
CA LYS A 5 -45.38 25.62 -26.22
C LYS A 5 -44.48 25.88 -25.01
N SER A 6 -44.56 25.07 -23.96
CA SER A 6 -43.57 25.02 -22.91
C SER A 6 -42.26 24.50 -23.49
N ASN A 7 -41.30 25.38 -23.73
CA ASN A 7 -39.89 25.02 -23.94
C ASN A 7 -39.28 24.62 -22.60
N THR A 8 -39.49 23.37 -22.17
CA THR A 8 -38.63 22.76 -21.16
C THR A 8 -37.34 22.44 -21.91
N PRO A 9 -36.19 22.98 -21.49
CA PRO A 9 -34.92 22.54 -22.08
C PRO A 9 -34.81 21.03 -21.94
N PRO A 10 -34.26 20.29 -22.93
CA PRO A 10 -34.01 18.86 -22.77
C PRO A 10 -33.18 18.68 -21.51
N MET A 11 -33.64 17.80 -20.60
CA MET A 11 -32.82 17.37 -19.48
C MET A 11 -31.52 16.83 -20.07
N GLU A 12 -30.38 17.51 -19.81
CA GLU A 12 -29.07 17.03 -20.23
C GLU A 12 -28.91 15.62 -19.68
N SER A 13 -28.77 14.65 -20.56
CA SER A 13 -28.52 13.29 -20.16
C SER A 13 -27.17 13.22 -19.46
N ILE A 14 -27.17 12.84 -18.21
CA ILE A 14 -25.94 12.66 -17.44
C ILE A 14 -25.36 11.31 -17.87
N ILE A 15 -24.17 11.33 -18.45
CA ILE A 15 -23.46 10.13 -18.92
C ILE A 15 -22.53 9.56 -17.84
N CYS A 16 -22.35 8.24 -17.84
CA CYS A 16 -21.35 7.56 -17.02
C CYS A 16 -19.96 7.81 -17.62
N PRO A 17 -19.00 8.42 -16.89
CA PRO A 17 -17.66 8.70 -17.44
C PRO A 17 -16.82 7.45 -17.75
N ILE A 18 -17.24 6.26 -17.31
CA ILE A 18 -16.50 5.00 -17.53
C ILE A 18 -16.92 4.34 -18.84
N CYS A 19 -18.22 4.17 -19.09
CA CYS A 19 -18.73 3.50 -20.30
C CYS A 19 -19.29 4.44 -21.36
N LEU A 20 -19.46 5.73 -21.03
CA LEU A 20 -20.00 6.79 -21.88
C LEU A 20 -21.49 6.62 -22.26
N ASP A 21 -22.21 5.75 -21.59
CA ASP A 21 -23.64 5.57 -21.73
C ASP A 21 -24.42 6.43 -20.73
N ASP A 22 -25.71 6.67 -21.02
CA ASP A 22 -26.62 7.42 -20.16
C ASP A 22 -26.75 6.73 -18.78
N LEU A 23 -26.61 7.50 -17.70
CA LEU A 23 -26.68 7.00 -16.33
C LEU A 23 -28.05 6.43 -15.93
N GLY A 24 -29.11 6.87 -16.59
CA GLY A 24 -30.47 6.49 -16.25
C GLY A 24 -30.86 6.85 -14.82
N SER A 25 -31.72 6.02 -14.24
CA SER A 25 -32.22 6.22 -12.87
C SER A 25 -31.44 5.48 -11.78
N SER A 26 -30.53 4.58 -12.15
CA SER A 26 -29.77 3.74 -11.21
C SER A 26 -28.27 3.98 -11.33
N TYR A 27 -27.73 4.76 -10.40
CA TYR A 27 -26.31 5.09 -10.37
C TYR A 27 -25.79 5.19 -8.93
N ALA A 28 -24.47 5.06 -8.79
CA ALA A 28 -23.74 5.33 -7.55
C ALA A 28 -23.10 6.71 -7.60
N THR A 29 -23.13 7.41 -6.47
CA THR A 29 -22.46 8.69 -6.26
C THR A 29 -21.34 8.52 -5.26
N LEU A 30 -20.13 8.94 -5.61
CA LEU A 30 -19.00 8.90 -4.67
C LEU A 30 -19.17 9.99 -3.59
N PRO A 31 -19.04 9.65 -2.29
CA PRO A 31 -19.55 10.50 -1.20
C PRO A 31 -18.83 11.84 -1.04
N ILE A 32 -17.56 11.95 -1.41
CA ILE A 32 -16.75 13.17 -1.20
C ILE A 32 -16.72 14.03 -2.46
N CYS A 33 -16.34 13.45 -3.61
CA CYS A 33 -16.21 14.21 -4.85
C CYS A 33 -17.51 14.34 -5.66
N GLN A 34 -18.58 13.67 -5.25
CA GLN A 34 -19.93 13.72 -5.83
C GLN A 34 -20.02 13.29 -7.31
N HIS A 35 -18.98 12.67 -7.87
CA HIS A 35 -19.04 12.11 -9.22
C HIS A 35 -19.92 10.87 -9.27
N ARG A 36 -20.64 10.70 -10.39
CA ARG A 36 -21.68 9.68 -10.59
C ARG A 36 -21.27 8.70 -11.68
N PHE A 37 -21.61 7.42 -11.46
CA PHE A 37 -21.26 6.30 -12.36
C PHE A 37 -22.35 5.24 -12.26
N HIS A 38 -22.49 4.39 -13.28
CA HIS A 38 -23.23 3.15 -13.08
C HIS A 38 -22.60 2.34 -11.94
N THR A 39 -23.42 1.72 -11.12
CA THR A 39 -22.94 0.95 -9.95
C THR A 39 -21.94 -0.14 -10.36
N ASP A 40 -22.21 -0.88 -11.43
CA ASP A 40 -21.31 -1.93 -11.92
C ASP A 40 -19.99 -1.36 -12.47
N CYS A 41 -20.03 -0.22 -13.15
CA CYS A 41 -18.84 0.42 -13.70
C CYS A 41 -17.88 0.85 -12.59
N ILE A 42 -18.38 1.57 -11.58
CA ILE A 42 -17.52 2.05 -10.48
C ILE A 42 -17.05 0.90 -9.60
N THR A 43 -17.87 -0.13 -9.39
CA THR A 43 -17.47 -1.32 -8.63
C THR A 43 -16.30 -2.05 -9.30
N LYS A 44 -16.40 -2.30 -10.61
CA LYS A 44 -15.31 -2.93 -11.38
C LYS A 44 -14.05 -2.08 -11.38
N TRP A 45 -14.20 -0.76 -11.55
CA TRP A 45 -13.06 0.17 -11.49
C TRP A 45 -12.32 0.11 -10.16
N LEU A 46 -13.05 0.21 -9.04
CA LEU A 46 -12.46 0.19 -7.69
C LEU A 46 -11.82 -1.17 -7.34
N GLN A 47 -12.33 -2.27 -7.91
CA GLN A 47 -11.77 -3.61 -7.69
C GLN A 47 -10.53 -3.90 -8.56
N SER A 48 -10.45 -3.33 -9.75
CA SER A 48 -9.37 -3.61 -10.71
C SER A 48 -8.07 -2.87 -10.41
N SER A 49 -8.12 -1.76 -9.68
CA SER A 49 -6.96 -0.97 -9.31
C SER A 49 -6.49 -1.28 -7.89
N GLY A 50 -5.20 -1.21 -7.61
CA GLY A 50 -4.65 -1.32 -6.25
C GLY A 50 -5.07 -0.17 -5.34
N LYS A 51 -5.62 0.91 -5.90
CA LYS A 51 -6.10 2.11 -5.21
C LYS A 51 -7.56 2.33 -5.55
N GLN A 52 -8.37 2.63 -4.54
CA GLN A 52 -9.77 3.01 -4.72
C GLN A 52 -9.84 4.51 -5.04
N THR A 53 -9.64 4.86 -6.30
CA THR A 53 -9.65 6.26 -6.75
C THR A 53 -10.87 6.58 -7.62
N CYS A 54 -11.33 7.82 -7.55
CA CYS A 54 -12.35 8.31 -8.48
C CYS A 54 -11.79 8.36 -9.91
N PRO A 55 -12.46 7.74 -10.90
CA PRO A 55 -12.01 7.77 -12.30
C PRO A 55 -11.96 9.18 -12.91
N THR A 56 -12.76 10.10 -12.40
CA THR A 56 -12.90 11.46 -12.96
C THR A 56 -11.89 12.44 -12.36
N CYS A 57 -11.72 12.46 -11.04
CA CYS A 57 -10.87 13.45 -10.37
C CYS A 57 -9.65 12.87 -9.65
N GLY A 58 -9.50 11.55 -9.61
CA GLY A 58 -8.37 10.88 -8.96
C GLY A 58 -8.43 10.88 -7.43
N TYR A 59 -9.51 11.41 -6.80
CA TYR A 59 -9.62 11.41 -5.34
C TYR A 59 -9.48 9.99 -4.78
N LEU A 60 -8.60 9.80 -3.79
CA LEU A 60 -8.31 8.51 -3.18
C LEU A 60 -9.29 8.22 -2.04
N TYR A 61 -10.13 7.20 -2.20
CA TYR A 61 -11.09 6.71 -1.20
C TYR A 61 -10.52 5.63 -0.28
N GLY A 62 -9.51 4.90 -0.74
CA GLY A 62 -8.86 3.85 0.03
C GLY A 62 -7.85 3.05 -0.78
N ILE A 63 -7.28 2.06 -0.13
CA ILE A 63 -6.31 1.14 -0.72
C ILE A 63 -6.85 -0.27 -0.55
N ASN A 64 -6.84 -1.05 -1.63
CA ASN A 64 -7.26 -2.45 -1.58
C ASN A 64 -6.26 -3.27 -0.77
N LYS A 65 -6.73 -4.31 -0.09
CA LYS A 65 -5.85 -5.26 0.58
C LYS A 65 -4.95 -5.96 -0.42
N GLY A 66 -3.67 -6.12 -0.04
CA GLY A 66 -2.66 -6.77 -0.85
C GLY A 66 -2.58 -8.30 -0.62
N PRO A 67 -1.57 -8.94 -1.23
CA PRO A 67 -1.41 -10.40 -1.21
C PRO A 67 -0.75 -10.95 0.05
N GLN A 68 -0.41 -10.11 1.03
CA GLN A 68 0.19 -10.56 2.30
C GLN A 68 -0.82 -11.37 3.11
N PRO A 69 -0.40 -12.48 3.77
CA PRO A 69 -1.26 -13.18 4.72
C PRO A 69 -1.77 -12.29 5.85
N SER A 70 -3.05 -12.44 6.23
CA SER A 70 -3.76 -11.52 7.12
C SER A 70 -3.38 -11.59 8.61
N HIS A 71 -2.72 -12.67 9.05
CA HIS A 71 -2.44 -12.94 10.47
C HIS A 71 -1.01 -12.54 10.89
N GLY A 72 -0.37 -11.65 10.15
CA GLY A 72 0.95 -11.15 10.48
C GLY A 72 0.95 -10.15 11.64
N GLN A 73 2.10 -10.05 12.31
CA GLN A 73 2.37 -9.06 13.35
C GLN A 73 3.61 -8.23 12.98
N MET A 74 3.53 -6.93 13.25
CA MET A 74 4.64 -5.99 13.13
C MET A 74 4.94 -5.40 14.49
N THR A 75 6.14 -5.63 15.00
CA THR A 75 6.61 -5.07 16.28
C THR A 75 7.80 -4.14 16.06
N ILE A 76 7.89 -3.11 16.87
CA ILE A 76 8.95 -2.10 16.79
C ILE A 76 9.74 -2.14 18.08
N ASN A 77 11.03 -2.38 17.96
CA ASN A 77 12.01 -2.27 19.03
C ASN A 77 12.96 -1.10 18.76
N TYR A 78 13.60 -0.64 19.81
CA TYR A 78 14.59 0.44 19.76
C TYR A 78 15.95 -0.14 20.09
N ILE A 79 16.93 0.09 19.23
CA ILE A 79 18.32 -0.39 19.47
C ILE A 79 19.30 0.77 19.53
N SER A 80 20.32 0.62 20.38
CA SER A 80 21.31 1.66 20.69
C SER A 80 22.40 1.80 19.60
N THR A 81 22.46 0.90 18.63
CA THR A 81 23.41 0.95 17.53
C THR A 81 22.95 1.93 16.47
N PRO A 82 23.69 3.03 16.20
CA PRO A 82 23.34 3.93 15.10
C PRO A 82 23.57 3.26 13.76
N LEU A 83 22.76 3.69 12.76
CA LEU A 83 22.93 3.24 11.38
C LEU A 83 24.05 4.04 10.70
N PRO A 84 24.94 3.38 9.93
CA PRO A 84 25.93 4.08 9.12
C PRO A 84 25.28 5.13 8.19
N GLY A 85 25.81 6.36 8.22
CA GLY A 85 25.24 7.50 7.50
C GLY A 85 24.21 8.32 8.28
N PHE A 86 23.84 7.88 9.50
CA PHE A 86 22.93 8.60 10.40
C PHE A 86 23.63 8.83 11.75
N PRO A 87 24.46 9.87 11.89
CA PRO A 87 25.11 10.17 13.15
C PRO A 87 24.09 10.56 14.23
N LEU A 88 24.47 10.39 15.48
CA LEU A 88 23.56 10.58 16.63
C LEU A 88 22.93 11.98 16.66
N GLU A 89 23.62 13.00 16.16
CA GLU A 89 23.13 14.37 16.11
C GLU A 89 21.91 14.54 15.18
N GLN A 90 21.74 13.62 14.25
CA GLN A 90 20.59 13.59 13.33
C GLN A 90 19.46 12.73 13.83
N CYS A 91 19.66 11.98 14.91
CA CYS A 91 18.65 11.14 15.54
C CYS A 91 17.83 11.92 16.56
N THR A 92 16.70 11.36 16.97
CA THR A 92 15.85 11.98 17.99
C THR A 92 16.61 12.06 19.33
N PRO A 93 16.75 13.26 19.92
CA PRO A 93 17.48 13.42 21.18
C PRO A 93 16.90 12.58 22.30
N ASN A 94 17.76 11.98 23.10
CA ASN A 94 17.42 11.14 24.26
C ASN A 94 16.62 9.86 23.94
N GLU A 95 16.56 9.47 22.67
CA GLU A 95 15.98 8.20 22.22
C GLU A 95 17.05 7.30 21.60
N ALA A 96 16.81 5.99 21.55
CA ALA A 96 17.68 5.09 20.79
C ALA A 96 17.68 5.44 19.30
N PRO A 97 18.85 5.46 18.64
CA PRO A 97 19.01 6.01 17.30
C PRO A 97 18.37 5.20 16.17
N THR A 98 17.95 3.98 16.45
CA THR A 98 17.52 3.06 15.39
C THR A 98 16.24 2.31 15.78
N PHE A 99 15.30 2.24 14.85
CA PHE A 99 14.17 1.33 14.91
C PHE A 99 14.57 -0.03 14.35
N GLU A 100 14.31 -1.10 15.09
CA GLU A 100 14.30 -2.46 14.61
C GLU A 100 12.84 -2.89 14.43
N ILE A 101 12.43 -3.11 13.20
CA ILE A 101 11.10 -3.62 12.84
C ILE A 101 11.20 -5.14 12.76
N THR A 102 10.34 -5.85 13.48
CA THR A 102 10.19 -7.30 13.34
C THR A 102 8.84 -7.62 12.78
N TYR A 103 8.83 -8.26 11.62
CA TYR A 103 7.63 -8.82 10.99
C TYR A 103 7.57 -10.32 11.27
N THR A 104 6.45 -10.80 11.79
CA THR A 104 6.19 -12.22 12.04
C THR A 104 4.94 -12.62 11.31
N ILE A 105 5.05 -13.52 10.36
CA ILE A 105 3.91 -14.08 9.61
C ILE A 105 3.91 -15.58 9.83
N PRO A 106 2.90 -16.14 10.51
CA PRO A 106 2.82 -17.58 10.76
C PRO A 106 2.53 -18.34 9.45
N SER A 107 2.91 -19.61 9.40
CA SER A 107 2.50 -20.52 8.33
C SER A 107 0.99 -20.71 8.35
N GLY A 108 0.39 -21.01 7.20
CA GLY A 108 -1.04 -21.14 7.07
C GLY A 108 -1.48 -21.62 5.69
N PHE A 109 -2.70 -21.30 5.31
CA PHE A 109 -3.26 -21.61 4.00
C PHE A 109 -3.48 -20.31 3.21
N GLN A 110 -3.20 -20.37 1.92
CA GLN A 110 -3.34 -19.23 1.01
C GLN A 110 -4.80 -18.82 0.87
N GLY A 111 -5.05 -17.52 0.98
CA GLY A 111 -6.36 -16.91 0.81
C GLY A 111 -6.64 -16.52 -0.65
N PRO A 112 -7.79 -15.87 -0.91
CA PRO A 112 -8.25 -15.57 -2.27
C PRO A 112 -7.36 -14.58 -3.04
N LEU A 113 -6.56 -13.78 -2.34
CA LEU A 113 -5.63 -12.83 -2.95
C LEU A 113 -4.23 -13.42 -3.19
N ASN A 114 -4.02 -14.69 -2.85
CA ASN A 114 -2.76 -15.39 -3.03
C ASN A 114 -2.76 -16.23 -4.31
N PRO A 115 -1.57 -16.61 -4.85
CA PRO A 115 -1.46 -17.31 -6.12
C PRO A 115 -2.19 -18.65 -6.20
N TYR A 116 -2.24 -19.40 -5.08
CA TYR A 116 -2.81 -20.74 -5.02
C TYR A 116 -3.75 -20.89 -3.82
N PRO A 117 -4.96 -20.29 -3.85
CA PRO A 117 -5.92 -20.35 -2.73
C PRO A 117 -6.15 -21.77 -2.23
N GLY A 118 -6.11 -21.94 -0.90
CA GLY A 118 -6.28 -23.25 -0.26
C GLY A 118 -4.99 -24.10 -0.12
N GLN A 119 -3.91 -23.73 -0.81
CA GLN A 119 -2.61 -24.40 -0.64
C GLN A 119 -1.90 -23.91 0.63
N PRO A 120 -1.13 -24.76 1.31
CA PRO A 120 -0.35 -24.34 2.46
C PRO A 120 0.80 -23.40 2.02
N TYR A 121 1.18 -22.50 2.91
CA TYR A 121 2.38 -21.69 2.76
C TYR A 121 3.22 -21.73 4.04
N THR A 122 4.53 -21.54 3.88
CA THR A 122 5.46 -21.38 4.99
C THR A 122 5.58 -19.91 5.35
N GLY A 123 5.37 -19.61 6.64
CA GLY A 123 5.52 -18.26 7.20
C GLY A 123 6.97 -17.80 7.28
N THR A 124 7.17 -16.62 7.85
CA THR A 124 8.51 -16.03 7.99
C THR A 124 8.60 -15.11 9.20
N VAL A 125 9.83 -14.91 9.67
CA VAL A 125 10.21 -13.81 10.55
C VAL A 125 11.28 -12.99 9.83
N ARG A 126 11.06 -11.67 9.73
CA ARG A 126 11.99 -10.75 9.05
C ARG A 126 12.21 -9.52 9.91
N LYS A 127 13.45 -9.04 9.88
CA LYS A 127 13.83 -7.78 10.52
C LYS A 127 14.19 -6.73 9.48
N ALA A 128 13.89 -5.49 9.80
CA ALA A 128 14.31 -4.33 9.02
C ALA A 128 14.64 -3.16 9.94
N TYR A 129 15.40 -2.20 9.44
CA TYR A 129 15.96 -1.12 10.24
C TYR A 129 15.68 0.24 9.61
N LEU A 130 15.34 1.22 10.44
CA LEU A 130 15.17 2.62 10.04
C LEU A 130 15.88 3.52 11.06
N PRO A 131 16.41 4.68 10.63
CA PRO A 131 16.94 5.67 11.58
C PRO A 131 15.81 6.28 12.40
N ASN A 132 16.04 6.50 13.69
CA ASN A 132 15.11 7.20 14.56
C ASN A 132 15.30 8.73 14.42
N ASN A 133 14.90 9.26 13.29
CA ASN A 133 14.84 10.67 12.98
C ASN A 133 13.46 11.02 12.36
N PRO A 134 13.15 12.29 12.10
CA PRO A 134 11.82 12.66 11.56
C PRO A 134 11.45 11.92 10.29
N GLU A 135 12.39 11.72 9.37
CA GLU A 135 12.15 11.04 8.09
C GLU A 135 11.95 9.53 8.29
N GLY A 136 12.78 8.89 9.12
CA GLY A 136 12.62 7.47 9.47
C GLY A 136 11.31 7.20 10.23
N LYS A 137 10.90 8.10 11.13
CA LYS A 137 9.58 8.03 11.78
C LYS A 137 8.43 8.10 10.78
N TYR A 138 8.54 8.98 9.80
CA TYR A 138 7.53 9.10 8.74
C TYR A 138 7.43 7.82 7.90
N VAL A 139 8.58 7.29 7.44
CA VAL A 139 8.62 6.02 6.69
C VAL A 139 8.04 4.88 7.53
N LEU A 140 8.38 4.81 8.83
CA LEU A 140 7.84 3.79 9.74
C LEU A 140 6.30 3.82 9.82
N GLN A 141 5.70 5.02 9.87
CA GLN A 141 4.24 5.18 9.87
C GLN A 141 3.62 4.66 8.56
N LEU A 142 4.24 4.97 7.41
CA LEU A 142 3.77 4.50 6.11
C LEU A 142 3.91 2.98 5.98
N LEU A 143 5.01 2.40 6.45
CA LEU A 143 5.22 0.94 6.47
C LEU A 143 4.20 0.23 7.36
N ARG A 144 3.83 0.82 8.49
CA ARG A 144 2.78 0.27 9.37
C ARG A 144 1.45 0.18 8.63
N ARG A 145 1.04 1.27 7.98
CA ARG A 145 -0.18 1.29 7.16
C ARG A 145 -0.12 0.28 6.02
N ALA A 146 1.00 0.20 5.31
CA ALA A 146 1.20 -0.75 4.23
C ALA A 146 1.14 -2.21 4.73
N PHE A 147 1.65 -2.49 5.93
CA PHE A 147 1.56 -3.81 6.55
C PHE A 147 0.12 -4.15 6.99
N GLU A 148 -0.60 -3.21 7.57
CA GLU A 148 -2.01 -3.35 7.93
C GLU A 148 -2.90 -3.59 6.70
N ASP A 149 -2.55 -2.99 5.56
CA ASP A 149 -3.21 -3.20 4.27
C ASP A 149 -2.66 -4.40 3.48
N GLN A 150 -1.75 -5.19 4.08
CA GLN A 150 -1.25 -6.44 3.49
C GLN A 150 -0.40 -6.24 2.22
N HIS A 151 0.39 -5.16 2.14
CA HIS A 151 1.22 -4.84 0.97
C HIS A 151 2.72 -5.08 1.14
N VAL A 152 3.20 -5.40 2.35
CA VAL A 152 4.63 -5.55 2.61
C VAL A 152 5.17 -6.89 2.13
N PHE A 153 4.37 -7.95 2.23
CA PHE A 153 4.75 -9.31 1.82
C PHE A 153 3.82 -9.88 0.76
N THR A 154 4.26 -10.96 0.16
CA THR A 154 3.48 -11.82 -0.74
C THR A 154 3.83 -13.29 -0.48
N ILE A 155 3.18 -14.19 -1.20
CA ILE A 155 3.53 -15.60 -1.22
C ILE A 155 4.09 -15.92 -2.61
N GLY A 156 5.25 -16.56 -2.65
CA GLY A 156 5.91 -16.89 -3.89
C GLY A 156 7.07 -17.87 -3.71
N LYS A 157 7.97 -17.86 -4.67
CA LYS A 157 9.20 -18.64 -4.63
C LYS A 157 10.30 -17.84 -3.95
N SER A 158 10.96 -18.45 -2.97
CA SER A 158 12.13 -17.85 -2.33
C SER A 158 13.30 -17.79 -3.32
N THR A 159 13.86 -16.60 -3.54
CA THR A 159 15.06 -16.41 -4.35
C THR A 159 16.31 -16.97 -3.67
N THR A 160 16.31 -17.04 -2.33
CA THR A 160 17.45 -17.55 -1.54
C THR A 160 17.46 -19.07 -1.45
N THR A 161 16.31 -19.70 -1.16
CA THR A 161 16.22 -21.16 -0.91
C THR A 161 15.64 -21.93 -2.10
N GLY A 162 14.99 -21.28 -3.06
CA GLY A 162 14.27 -21.90 -4.16
C GLY A 162 12.95 -22.59 -3.75
N ALA A 163 12.55 -22.50 -2.47
CA ALA A 163 11.31 -23.10 -1.98
C ALA A 163 10.09 -22.33 -2.52
N ASP A 164 9.06 -23.08 -2.93
CA ASP A 164 7.78 -22.54 -3.38
C ASP A 164 6.81 -22.32 -2.20
N ASN A 165 5.76 -21.50 -2.41
CA ASN A 165 4.73 -21.23 -1.43
C ASN A 165 5.27 -20.76 -0.06
N VAL A 166 6.22 -19.84 -0.10
CA VAL A 166 6.79 -19.21 1.10
C VAL A 166 6.46 -17.73 1.12
N VAL A 167 6.38 -17.13 2.32
CA VAL A 167 6.24 -15.69 2.46
C VAL A 167 7.54 -15.02 2.05
N THR A 168 7.45 -14.09 1.10
CA THR A 168 8.56 -13.29 0.57
C THR A 168 8.23 -11.81 0.61
N TRP A 169 9.26 -10.94 0.51
CA TRP A 169 9.04 -9.51 0.32
C TRP A 169 8.24 -9.25 -0.96
N ASN A 170 7.31 -8.30 -0.87
CA ASN A 170 6.67 -7.74 -2.05
C ASN A 170 7.60 -6.68 -2.66
N ASP A 171 7.08 -5.59 -3.19
CA ASP A 171 7.82 -4.58 -3.95
C ASP A 171 8.21 -3.32 -3.14
N ILE A 172 8.02 -3.31 -1.82
CA ILE A 172 8.52 -2.26 -0.93
C ILE A 172 9.90 -2.66 -0.41
N HIS A 173 10.94 -1.94 -0.78
CA HIS A 173 12.30 -2.24 -0.35
C HIS A 173 12.51 -1.98 1.15
N HIS A 174 13.14 -2.95 1.81
CA HIS A 174 13.50 -2.88 3.22
C HIS A 174 15.00 -3.02 3.42
N LYS A 175 15.54 -2.33 4.42
CA LYS A 175 16.91 -2.54 4.88
C LYS A 175 16.93 -3.62 5.95
N THR A 176 17.34 -4.83 5.57
CA THR A 176 17.36 -6.00 6.45
C THR A 176 18.67 -6.18 7.22
N ASN A 177 19.67 -5.35 6.92
CA ASN A 177 20.95 -5.29 7.60
C ASN A 177 21.24 -3.86 8.12
N ILE A 178 21.91 -3.78 9.25
CA ILE A 178 22.36 -2.50 9.83
C ILE A 178 23.47 -1.87 8.96
N SER A 179 24.38 -2.68 8.44
CA SER A 179 25.57 -2.26 7.71
C SER A 179 25.74 -3.04 6.41
N GLY A 180 26.83 -2.78 5.69
CA GLY A 180 27.16 -3.48 4.44
C GLY A 180 26.76 -2.73 3.16
N GLY A 181 26.17 -1.55 3.29
CA GLY A 181 25.78 -0.70 2.16
C GLY A 181 24.58 -1.22 1.38
N SER A 182 24.24 -0.52 0.31
CA SER A 182 23.07 -0.83 -0.53
C SER A 182 23.10 -2.23 -1.15
N GLU A 183 24.27 -2.73 -1.51
CA GLU A 183 24.44 -4.06 -2.13
C GLU A 183 24.11 -5.22 -1.17
N ASN A 184 24.23 -4.99 0.14
CA ASN A 184 23.91 -5.97 1.18
C ASN A 184 22.63 -5.62 1.93
N PHE A 185 21.71 -4.86 1.34
CA PHE A 185 20.46 -4.44 1.96
C PHE A 185 20.66 -3.73 3.30
N GLY A 186 21.75 -3.00 3.45
CA GLY A 186 22.15 -2.31 4.67
C GLY A 186 22.47 -0.83 4.43
N TYR A 187 23.02 -0.22 5.46
CA TYR A 187 23.46 1.17 5.47
C TYR A 187 24.99 1.27 5.35
N PRO A 188 25.58 2.38 4.87
CA PRO A 188 24.88 3.58 4.41
C PRO A 188 24.21 3.39 3.05
N ASP A 189 23.08 4.04 2.84
CA ASP A 189 22.41 4.19 1.57
C ASP A 189 21.70 5.53 1.53
N PRO A 190 22.35 6.59 1.04
CA PRO A 190 21.85 7.97 1.15
C PRO A 190 20.50 8.22 0.48
N THR A 191 20.12 7.42 -0.50
CA THR A 191 18.88 7.59 -1.26
C THR A 191 17.74 6.67 -0.81
N TYR A 192 17.97 5.78 0.15
CA TYR A 192 16.99 4.75 0.51
C TYR A 192 15.68 5.33 1.02
N LEU A 193 15.71 6.26 1.97
CA LEU A 193 14.48 6.82 2.54
C LEU A 193 13.64 7.54 1.47
N LEU A 194 14.29 8.22 0.52
CA LEU A 194 13.59 8.85 -0.60
C LEU A 194 12.94 7.81 -1.53
N ARG A 195 13.68 6.75 -1.87
CA ARG A 195 13.16 5.68 -2.75
C ARG A 195 11.98 4.94 -2.12
N VAL A 196 12.10 4.51 -0.86
CA VAL A 196 11.02 3.78 -0.19
C VAL A 196 9.79 4.65 0.02
N ARG A 197 9.95 5.94 0.26
CA ARG A 197 8.81 6.89 0.30
C ARG A 197 8.10 6.95 -1.04
N GLN A 198 8.85 6.98 -2.15
CA GLN A 198 8.25 6.99 -3.49
C GLN A 198 7.50 5.67 -3.76
N GLU A 199 8.10 4.53 -3.44
CA GLU A 199 7.43 3.22 -3.56
C GLU A 199 6.13 3.15 -2.77
N LEU A 200 6.13 3.69 -1.55
CA LEU A 200 4.94 3.77 -0.70
C LEU A 200 3.90 4.75 -1.28
N ALA A 201 4.33 5.92 -1.77
CA ALA A 201 3.45 6.90 -2.40
C ALA A 201 2.79 6.33 -3.68
N ASP A 202 3.52 5.57 -4.49
CA ASP A 202 2.99 4.90 -5.68
C ASP A 202 1.87 3.91 -5.35
N LYS A 203 1.88 3.36 -4.13
CA LYS A 203 0.80 2.52 -3.58
C LYS A 203 -0.33 3.33 -2.91
N GLY A 204 -0.17 4.63 -2.74
CA GLY A 204 -1.15 5.53 -2.13
C GLY A 204 -0.90 5.87 -0.66
N TYR A 205 0.26 5.51 -0.11
CA TYR A 205 0.66 5.88 1.25
C TYR A 205 1.41 7.21 1.23
N THR A 206 0.76 8.25 1.75
CA THR A 206 1.30 9.61 1.86
C THR A 206 0.97 10.20 3.22
#